data_98fe73d51f80e38163aca0ad86a8ff35
#
_entry.id   98fe73d51f80e38163aca0ad86a8ff35
#
_cell.length_a   1.000
_cell.length_b   1.000
_cell.length_c   1.000
_cell.angle_alpha   90.00
_cell.angle_beta   90.00
_cell.angle_gamma   90.00
#
_symmetry.space_group_name_H-M   'P 1'
#
loop_
_entity.id
_entity.type
_entity.pdbx_description
1 polymer ?
#
loop_
_entity_poly.entity_id
_entity_poly.type
_entity_poly.pdbx_seq_one_letter_code
_entity_poly.pdbx_strand_id
1 'polypeptide(L)'
;MAGGDVNGNDAVVVDPDSIAEATDPLGIGAGDAPPGTYALVYSLPATTTMTVGALGAAEFPAGAYVYVGSAFGSNGLGRADRHRRVAEGSHTVTHWHIDYFGGHDSTSLVDVVAAPRADV
;
A
#
# COMPACT_ATOMS: atom_id res chain seq x y z
N MET A 1 5.57 -11.15 -22.38
CA MET A 1 5.73 -11.25 -21.92
C MET A 1 6.01 -11.83 -21.64
N ALA A 2 6.16 -11.80 -21.91
CA ALA A 2 6.56 -12.38 -21.71
C ALA A 2 6.32 -12.85 -21.06
N GLY A 3 6.27 -12.54 -21.42
CA GLY A 3 6.17 -12.78 -20.90
C GLY A 3 5.62 -13.59 -20.17
N GLY A 4 5.19 -13.94 -20.26
CA GLY A 4 4.52 -14.85 -19.50
C GLY A 4 5.26 -15.54 -18.38
N ASP A 5 6.51 -15.29 -18.27
CA ASP A 5 7.31 -16.00 -17.30
C ASP A 5 7.43 -15.22 -16.00
N VAL A 6 6.32 -15.14 -15.29
CA VAL A 6 6.33 -14.52 -13.97
C VAL A 6 6.99 -15.49 -12.99
N ASN A 7 8.13 -15.09 -12.45
CA ASN A 7 8.75 -15.85 -11.37
C ASN A 7 8.40 -15.19 -10.03
N GLY A 8 8.85 -15.77 -8.94
CA GLY A 8 8.50 -15.31 -7.60
C GLY A 8 9.03 -13.94 -7.24
N ASN A 9 9.93 -13.37 -8.07
CA ASN A 9 10.53 -12.06 -7.80
C ASN A 9 9.97 -10.95 -8.67
N ASP A 10 9.10 -11.27 -9.62
CA ASP A 10 8.53 -10.25 -10.48
C ASP A 10 7.50 -9.40 -9.74
N ALA A 11 7.48 -8.11 -10.04
CA ALA A 11 6.50 -7.21 -9.45
C ALA A 11 5.13 -7.42 -10.09
N VAL A 12 4.09 -7.37 -9.28
CA VAL A 12 2.72 -7.55 -9.70
C VAL A 12 1.93 -6.32 -9.27
N VAL A 13 1.19 -5.74 -10.20
CA VAL A 13 0.29 -4.63 -9.87
C VAL A 13 -1.03 -5.23 -9.39
N VAL A 14 -1.46 -4.82 -8.21
CA VAL A 14 -2.65 -5.36 -7.55
C VAL A 14 -3.64 -4.22 -7.31
N ASP A 15 -4.86 -4.43 -7.78
CA ASP A 15 -5.94 -3.48 -7.53
C ASP A 15 -6.36 -3.56 -6.05
N PRO A 16 -6.40 -2.43 -5.33
CA PRO A 16 -6.87 -2.44 -3.94
C PRO A 16 -8.25 -3.06 -3.75
N ASP A 17 -9.16 -2.92 -4.72
CA ASP A 17 -10.48 -3.52 -4.62
C ASP A 17 -10.41 -5.05 -4.61
N SER A 18 -9.47 -5.64 -5.36
CA SER A 18 -9.29 -7.09 -5.35
C SER A 18 -8.78 -7.58 -4.00
N ILE A 19 -8.01 -6.76 -3.30
CA ILE A 19 -7.57 -7.09 -1.94
C ILE A 19 -8.78 -7.06 -1.00
N ALA A 20 -9.63 -6.05 -1.12
CA ALA A 20 -10.82 -5.94 -0.28
C ALA A 20 -11.76 -7.13 -0.48
N GLU A 21 -11.82 -7.65 -1.70
CA GLU A 21 -12.68 -8.78 -2.05
C GLU A 21 -12.00 -10.14 -1.84
N ALA A 22 -10.73 -10.13 -1.43
CA ALA A 22 -9.91 -11.32 -1.26
C ALA A 22 -9.77 -12.13 -2.56
N THR A 23 -9.73 -11.44 -3.70
CA THR A 23 -9.58 -12.05 -5.02
C THR A 23 -8.24 -11.73 -5.67
N ASP A 24 -7.35 -11.01 -4.97
CA ASP A 24 -6.04 -10.65 -5.52
C ASP A 24 -5.18 -11.90 -5.75
N PRO A 25 -4.32 -11.87 -6.79
CA PRO A 25 -3.57 -13.06 -7.20
C PRO A 25 -2.50 -13.51 -6.20
N LEU A 26 -2.13 -12.65 -5.24
CA LEU A 26 -1.08 -12.97 -4.28
C LEU A 26 -1.62 -13.43 -2.93
N GLY A 27 -2.94 -13.41 -2.74
CA GLY A 27 -3.54 -13.81 -1.47
C GLY A 27 -3.41 -12.77 -0.37
N ILE A 28 -3.19 -11.51 -0.71
CA ILE A 28 -3.04 -10.44 0.28
C ILE A 28 -4.31 -10.29 1.09
N GLY A 29 -5.45 -10.20 0.43
CA GLY A 29 -6.73 -10.04 1.09
C GLY A 29 -7.20 -11.28 1.82
N ALA A 30 -6.72 -12.45 1.40
CA ALA A 30 -7.06 -13.73 2.02
C ALA A 30 -6.17 -14.08 3.22
N GLY A 31 -5.10 -13.32 3.43
CA GLY A 31 -4.19 -13.58 4.54
C GLY A 31 -3.13 -14.64 4.25
N ASP A 32 -2.91 -14.98 3.00
CA ASP A 32 -1.99 -16.04 2.57
C ASP A 32 -0.78 -15.52 1.82
N ALA A 33 -0.57 -14.22 1.77
CA ALA A 33 0.48 -13.65 0.94
C ALA A 33 1.88 -14.00 1.44
N PRO A 34 2.82 -14.26 0.52
CA PRO A 34 4.21 -14.47 0.90
C PRO A 34 4.86 -13.18 1.39
N PRO A 35 6.04 -13.26 2.00
CA PRO A 35 6.82 -12.06 2.29
C PRO A 35 7.32 -11.41 1.00
N GLY A 36 7.67 -10.14 1.07
CA GLY A 36 8.20 -9.43 -0.08
C GLY A 36 8.30 -7.93 0.17
N THR A 37 8.50 -7.21 -0.92
CA THR A 37 8.54 -5.75 -0.93
C THR A 37 7.31 -5.24 -1.65
N TYR A 38 6.80 -4.11 -1.21
CA TYR A 38 5.61 -3.53 -1.84
C TYR A 38 5.78 -2.02 -2.00
N ALA A 39 5.04 -1.47 -2.95
CA ALA A 39 4.90 -0.03 -3.12
C ALA A 39 3.41 0.31 -3.16
N LEU A 40 3.06 1.34 -2.42
CA LEU A 40 1.70 1.85 -2.38
C LEU A 40 1.65 3.11 -3.24
N VAL A 41 0.72 3.17 -4.17
CA VAL A 41 0.56 4.32 -5.05
C VAL A 41 -0.69 5.08 -4.62
N TYR A 42 -0.48 6.31 -4.19
CA TYR A 42 -1.56 7.18 -3.73
C TYR A 42 -1.78 8.32 -4.71
N SER A 43 -3.02 8.78 -4.77
CA SER A 43 -3.40 9.98 -5.53
C SER A 43 -3.89 11.05 -4.56
N LEU A 44 -3.39 12.27 -4.74
CA LEU A 44 -3.85 13.44 -4.01
C LEU A 44 -4.32 14.47 -5.05
N PRO A 45 -5.62 14.66 -5.20
CA PRO A 45 -6.15 15.46 -6.32
C PRO A 45 -5.95 16.98 -6.15
N ALA A 46 -5.74 17.44 -4.92
CA ALA A 46 -5.54 18.87 -4.67
C ALA A 46 -4.49 19.05 -3.58
N THR A 47 -3.71 20.12 -3.67
CA THR A 47 -2.74 20.46 -2.62
C THR A 47 -3.44 20.55 -1.28
N THR A 48 -2.91 19.85 -0.28
CA THR A 48 -3.57 19.67 1.01
C THR A 48 -2.55 19.81 2.14
N THR A 49 -2.93 20.51 3.20
CA THR A 49 -2.15 20.56 4.43
C THR A 49 -2.60 19.41 5.33
N MET A 50 -1.65 18.61 5.79
CA MET A 50 -1.91 17.47 6.66
C MET A 50 -1.01 17.53 7.88
N THR A 51 -1.53 17.06 9.00
CA THR A 51 -0.71 16.85 10.21
C THR A 51 -0.23 15.41 10.21
N VAL A 52 1.08 15.23 10.22
CA VAL A 52 1.72 13.91 10.13
C VAL A 52 2.37 13.58 11.47
N GLY A 53 1.55 13.19 12.43
CA GLY A 53 2.00 12.83 13.76
C GLY A 53 2.90 13.90 14.39
N ALA A 54 3.97 13.47 15.03
CA ALA A 54 4.91 14.36 15.69
C ALA A 54 5.71 15.24 14.73
N LEU A 55 5.67 14.96 13.42
CA LEU A 55 6.32 15.82 12.42
C LEU A 55 5.58 17.14 12.23
N GLY A 56 4.32 17.22 12.67
CA GLY A 56 3.51 18.41 12.56
C GLY A 56 2.86 18.58 11.21
N ALA A 57 2.37 19.80 10.95
CA ALA A 57 1.64 20.11 9.73
C ALA A 57 2.61 20.35 8.57
N ALA A 58 2.25 19.81 7.40
CA ALA A 58 3.01 20.00 6.17
C ALA A 58 2.06 20.12 5.00
N GLU A 59 2.46 20.87 3.98
CA GLU A 59 1.68 21.01 2.76
C GLU A 59 2.17 20.00 1.75
N PHE A 60 1.22 19.21 1.21
CA PHE A 60 1.49 18.20 0.19
C PHE A 60 0.90 18.67 -1.13
N PRO A 61 1.71 18.88 -2.17
CA PRO A 61 1.19 19.25 -3.49
C PRO A 61 0.30 18.14 -4.07
N ALA A 62 -0.66 18.55 -4.92
CA ALA A 62 -1.44 17.61 -5.69
C ALA A 62 -0.52 16.73 -6.53
N GLY A 63 -0.85 15.46 -6.69
CA GLY A 63 -0.06 14.54 -7.50
C GLY A 63 -0.13 13.11 -7.03
N ALA A 64 0.79 12.30 -7.54
CA ALA A 64 0.93 10.90 -7.17
C ALA A 64 2.07 10.74 -6.17
N TYR A 65 1.85 9.88 -5.18
CA TYR A 65 2.85 9.60 -4.15
C TYR A 65 3.07 8.09 -4.07
N VAL A 66 4.30 7.68 -3.90
CA VAL A 66 4.66 6.27 -3.79
C VAL A 66 5.37 6.05 -2.47
N TYR A 67 4.89 5.06 -1.73
CA TYR A 67 5.52 4.63 -0.49
C TYR A 67 6.01 3.19 -0.67
N VAL A 68 7.30 2.95 -0.44
CA VAL A 68 7.90 1.62 -0.57
C VAL A 68 8.14 1.06 0.82
N GLY A 69 7.71 -0.17 1.03
CA GLY A 69 7.90 -0.85 2.30
C GLY A 69 8.31 -2.30 2.11
N SER A 70 8.85 -2.88 3.18
CA SER A 70 9.17 -4.30 3.19
C SER A 70 8.22 -5.04 4.11
N ALA A 71 7.95 -6.30 3.79
CA ALA A 71 6.96 -7.11 4.48
C ALA A 71 7.52 -8.52 4.68
N PHE A 72 8.53 -8.64 5.54
CA PHE A 72 9.16 -9.91 5.86
C PHE A 72 8.81 -10.42 7.25
N GLY A 73 7.86 -9.78 7.90
CA GLY A 73 7.32 -10.25 9.16
C GLY A 73 6.36 -11.42 8.97
N SER A 74 5.71 -11.84 10.05
CA SER A 74 4.88 -13.03 10.05
C SER A 74 3.66 -12.95 9.13
N ASN A 75 3.19 -11.74 8.83
CA ASN A 75 2.02 -11.55 7.97
C ASN A 75 2.38 -11.34 6.49
N GLY A 76 3.69 -11.26 6.17
CA GLY A 76 4.14 -11.09 4.80
C GLY A 76 3.50 -9.87 4.14
N LEU A 77 3.23 -9.99 2.83
CA LEU A 77 2.60 -8.92 2.06
C LEU A 77 1.18 -8.57 2.52
N GLY A 78 0.63 -9.31 3.47
CA GLY A 78 -0.62 -8.92 4.13
C GLY A 78 -0.54 -7.54 4.76
N ARG A 79 0.67 -7.02 5.00
CA ARG A 79 0.83 -5.64 5.45
C ARG A 79 0.21 -4.63 4.49
N ALA A 80 0.19 -4.94 3.19
CA ALA A 80 -0.45 -4.07 2.21
C ALA A 80 -1.96 -3.94 2.45
N ASP A 81 -2.60 -5.01 2.94
CA ASP A 81 -4.02 -4.95 3.30
C ASP A 81 -4.26 -3.98 4.46
N ARG A 82 -3.36 -3.93 5.41
CA ARG A 82 -3.46 -2.97 6.50
C ARG A 82 -3.47 -1.53 5.97
N HIS A 83 -2.56 -1.22 5.06
CA HIS A 83 -2.51 0.13 4.45
C HIS A 83 -3.78 0.43 3.66
N ARG A 84 -4.33 -0.56 2.98
CA ARG A 84 -5.60 -0.40 2.27
C ARG A 84 -6.72 -0.06 3.25
N ARG A 85 -6.80 -0.77 4.37
CA ARG A 85 -7.84 -0.52 5.39
C ARG A 85 -7.71 0.87 6.01
N VAL A 86 -6.48 1.34 6.23
CA VAL A 86 -6.24 2.70 6.70
C VAL A 86 -6.74 3.70 5.67
N ALA A 87 -6.44 3.50 4.40
CA ALA A 87 -6.84 4.40 3.33
C ALA A 87 -8.36 4.48 3.19
N GLU A 88 -9.06 3.37 3.45
CA GLU A 88 -10.52 3.30 3.35
C GLU A 88 -11.22 3.74 4.63
N GLY A 89 -10.48 4.07 5.67
CA GLY A 89 -11.06 4.49 6.94
C GLY A 89 -11.57 3.35 7.82
N SER A 90 -11.36 2.10 7.45
CA SER A 90 -11.83 0.96 8.24
C SER A 90 -10.82 0.50 9.28
N HIS A 91 -9.64 1.13 9.33
CA HIS A 91 -8.62 0.87 10.32
C HIS A 91 -8.08 2.21 10.81
N THR A 92 -8.28 2.53 12.07
CA THR A 92 -8.03 3.87 12.58
C THR A 92 -6.75 4.01 13.38
N VAL A 93 -6.02 2.92 13.62
CA VAL A 93 -4.78 2.95 14.38
C VAL A 93 -3.66 3.49 13.51
N THR A 94 -2.97 4.53 13.98
CA THR A 94 -1.87 5.16 13.24
C THR A 94 -0.56 4.85 13.97
N HIS A 95 0.28 4.01 13.35
CA HIS A 95 1.58 3.63 13.90
C HIS A 95 2.75 4.31 13.20
N TRP A 96 2.61 4.58 11.90
CA TRP A 96 3.68 5.13 11.06
C TRP A 96 3.22 6.43 10.43
N HIS A 97 4.18 7.25 10.02
CA HIS A 97 3.86 8.52 9.38
C HIS A 97 3.01 8.34 8.12
N ILE A 98 3.23 7.26 7.36
CA ILE A 98 2.42 6.96 6.17
C ILE A 98 0.94 6.76 6.52
N ASP A 99 0.60 6.34 7.74
CA ASP A 99 -0.79 6.14 8.13
C ASP A 99 -1.55 7.47 8.15
N TYR A 100 -0.89 8.55 8.56
CA TYR A 100 -1.52 9.87 8.55
C TYR A 100 -1.78 10.36 7.13
N PHE A 101 -0.84 10.12 6.24
CA PHE A 101 -1.00 10.48 4.83
C PHE A 101 -2.02 9.60 4.14
N GLY A 102 -1.87 8.29 4.24
CA GLY A 102 -2.72 7.33 3.55
C GLY A 102 -4.15 7.31 4.06
N GLY A 103 -4.35 7.61 5.35
CA GLY A 103 -5.67 7.66 5.95
C GLY A 103 -6.38 9.00 5.84
N HIS A 104 -5.74 10.01 5.23
CA HIS A 104 -6.37 11.32 5.08
C HIS A 104 -7.50 11.25 4.05
N ASP A 105 -8.59 11.98 4.31
CA ASP A 105 -9.79 11.96 3.46
C ASP A 105 -9.52 12.34 2.01
N SER A 106 -8.53 13.21 1.78
CA SER A 106 -8.19 13.68 0.43
C SER A 106 -7.30 12.72 -0.34
N THR A 107 -6.76 11.70 0.31
CA THR A 107 -5.82 10.75 -0.29
C THR A 107 -6.55 9.47 -0.70
N SER A 108 -6.22 8.94 -1.87
CA SER A 108 -6.75 7.65 -2.34
C SER A 108 -5.62 6.70 -2.65
N LEU A 109 -5.75 5.45 -2.19
CA LEU A 109 -4.85 4.39 -2.58
C LEU A 109 -5.35 3.84 -3.93
N VAL A 110 -4.54 4.01 -4.98
CA VAL A 110 -4.98 3.66 -6.33
C VAL A 110 -4.40 2.35 -6.84
N ASP A 111 -3.19 2.00 -6.39
CA ASP A 111 -2.56 0.73 -6.77
C ASP A 111 -1.64 0.23 -5.67
N VAL A 112 -1.44 -1.07 -5.66
CA VAL A 112 -0.41 -1.74 -4.85
C VAL A 112 0.48 -2.50 -5.82
N VAL A 113 1.79 -2.25 -5.76
CA VAL A 113 2.75 -3.00 -6.54
C VAL A 113 3.49 -3.91 -5.56
N ALA A 114 3.42 -5.20 -5.77
CA ALA A 114 4.02 -6.16 -4.84
C ALA A 114 5.05 -7.02 -5.55
N ALA A 115 6.19 -7.21 -4.92
CA ALA A 115 7.27 -8.06 -5.41
C ALA A 115 7.48 -9.19 -4.40
N PRO A 116 6.83 -10.35 -4.61
CA PRO A 116 6.96 -11.45 -3.66
C PRO A 116 8.41 -11.91 -3.55
N ARG A 117 8.86 -12.15 -2.33
CA ARG A 117 10.20 -12.64 -2.01
C ARG A 117 11.35 -11.73 -2.39
N ALA A 118 11.07 -10.55 -2.96
CA ALA A 118 12.10 -9.59 -3.30
C ALA A 118 12.45 -8.74 -2.09
N ASP A 119 13.74 -8.62 -1.82
CA ASP A 119 14.26 -7.74 -0.79
C ASP A 119 14.68 -6.41 -1.41
N VAL A 120 14.60 -5.36 -0.65
CA VAL A 120 14.95 -4.02 -1.12
C VAL A 120 16.42 -3.75 -0.92
#